data_7567c799b39f0bb597ddcde16c802ae5
#
_entry.id   7567c799b39f0bb597ddcde16c802ae5
#
_cell.length_a   1.000
_cell.length_b   1.000
_cell.length_c   1.000
_cell.angle_alpha   90.00
_cell.angle_beta   90.00
_cell.angle_gamma   90.00
#
_symmetry.space_group_name_H-M   'P 1'
#
loop_
_entity.id
_entity.type
_entity.pdbx_description
1 polymer ?
#
loop_
_entity_poly.entity_id
_entity_poly.type
_entity_poly.pdbx_seq_one_letter_code
_entity_poly.pdbx_strand_id
1 'polypeptide(L)'
;EIGVGIAIRKGDKWTAEFNYLRSDWTKSGFERSRGFAAEGESKFTSTVSQSFRAGFEIVPNRNDIRYYFKKCAYRAGVYYDQAYYKLDGNNVNSLGLTLGITLPVFRLYNGLSLGVDVGQRASARNNMIRERYAKFVIGFNIHDLWFRKVQYQ
;
A
#
# COMPACT_ATOMS: atom_id res chain seq x y z
N GLU A 1 -10.35 -9.00 -14.01
CA GLU A 1 -9.20 -8.53 -13.24
C GLU A 1 -7.98 -9.38 -13.57
N ILE A 2 -6.82 -8.77 -13.77
CA ILE A 2 -5.54 -9.44 -14.04
C ILE A 2 -4.51 -8.78 -13.13
N GLY A 3 -3.76 -9.61 -12.38
CA GLY A 3 -2.68 -9.17 -11.52
C GLY A 3 -1.40 -9.95 -11.81
N VAL A 4 -0.27 -9.25 -11.84
CA VAL A 4 1.07 -9.83 -11.96
C VAL A 4 1.97 -9.20 -10.91
N GLY A 5 2.71 -10.04 -10.20
CA GLY A 5 3.66 -9.59 -9.20
C GLY A 5 4.97 -10.35 -9.29
N ILE A 6 6.07 -9.66 -9.03
CA ILE A 6 7.41 -10.22 -8.96
C ILE A 6 8.01 -9.78 -7.62
N ALA A 7 8.57 -10.74 -6.88
CA ALA A 7 9.32 -10.48 -5.66
C ALA A 7 10.69 -11.13 -5.73
N ILE A 8 11.71 -10.37 -5.36
CA ILE A 8 13.09 -10.83 -5.28
C ILE A 8 13.54 -10.65 -3.83
N ARG A 9 14.09 -11.71 -3.26
CA ARG A 9 14.54 -11.73 -1.87
C ARG A 9 15.97 -12.28 -1.77
N LYS A 10 16.79 -11.64 -0.95
CA LYS A 10 18.14 -12.13 -0.63
C LYS A 10 18.22 -12.49 0.86
N GLY A 11 17.95 -13.75 1.15
CA GLY A 11 17.88 -14.25 2.53
C GLY A 11 16.95 -13.42 3.39
N ASP A 12 17.39 -13.07 4.60
CA ASP A 12 16.65 -12.21 5.53
C ASP A 12 17.09 -10.74 5.49
N LYS A 13 17.91 -10.36 4.49
CA LYS A 13 18.51 -9.04 4.45
C LYS A 13 17.66 -8.01 3.72
N TRP A 14 17.13 -8.36 2.55
CA TRP A 14 16.30 -7.44 1.79
C TRP A 14 15.32 -8.15 0.87
N THR A 15 14.24 -7.48 0.61
CA THR A 15 13.19 -7.90 -0.34
C THR A 15 12.83 -6.72 -1.21
N ALA A 16 12.71 -6.95 -2.50
CA ALA A 16 12.16 -6.00 -3.45
C ALA A 16 10.97 -6.63 -4.14
N GLU A 17 9.89 -5.87 -4.32
CA GLU A 17 8.68 -6.35 -4.97
C GLU A 17 8.14 -5.32 -5.95
N PHE A 18 7.50 -5.82 -6.99
CA PHE A 18 6.77 -5.04 -7.96
C PHE A 18 5.45 -5.74 -8.26
N ASN A 19 4.35 -4.99 -8.19
CA ASN A 19 3.01 -5.49 -8.43
C ASN A 19 2.31 -4.62 -9.47
N TYR A 20 1.65 -5.25 -10.43
CA TYR A 20 0.76 -4.64 -11.39
C TYR A 20 -0.62 -5.28 -11.29
N LEU A 21 -1.64 -4.46 -11.16
CA LEU A 21 -3.03 -4.89 -11.14
C LEU A 21 -3.82 -4.11 -12.17
N ARG A 22 -4.66 -4.80 -12.94
CA ARG A 22 -5.59 -4.21 -13.89
C ARG A 22 -6.98 -4.80 -13.72
N SER A 23 -7.98 -3.93 -13.61
CA SER A 23 -9.39 -4.33 -13.55
C SER A 23 -10.21 -3.51 -14.55
N ASP A 24 -11.02 -4.19 -15.34
CA ASP A 24 -11.90 -3.54 -16.32
C ASP A 24 -13.29 -3.34 -15.71
N TRP A 25 -13.67 -2.07 -15.54
CA TRP A 25 -14.95 -1.64 -14.97
C TRP A 25 -15.91 -1.06 -16.00
N THR A 26 -15.55 -1.03 -17.28
CA THR A 26 -16.33 -0.41 -18.37
C THR A 26 -17.73 -1.00 -18.51
N LYS A 27 -17.91 -2.27 -18.11
CA LYS A 27 -19.19 -3.00 -18.16
C LYS A 27 -19.85 -3.16 -16.79
N SER A 28 -19.38 -2.48 -15.75
CA SER A 28 -19.84 -2.66 -14.38
C SER A 28 -21.27 -2.15 -14.13
N GLY A 29 -21.76 -1.22 -14.95
CA GLY A 29 -23.08 -0.60 -14.77
C GLY A 29 -23.18 0.41 -13.62
N PHE A 30 -22.05 0.74 -12.96
CA PHE A 30 -22.02 1.72 -11.86
C PHE A 30 -22.60 3.08 -12.25
N GLU A 31 -22.45 3.46 -13.51
CA GLU A 31 -22.99 4.72 -14.05
C GLU A 31 -24.52 4.82 -13.91
N ARG A 32 -25.21 3.69 -13.80
CA ARG A 32 -26.67 3.59 -13.67
C ARG A 32 -27.11 3.39 -12.24
N SER A 33 -26.20 3.22 -11.29
CA SER A 33 -26.52 2.96 -9.89
C SER A 33 -26.94 4.25 -9.20
N ARG A 34 -27.98 4.19 -8.37
CA ARG A 34 -28.46 5.30 -7.55
C ARG A 34 -27.32 5.80 -6.65
N GLY A 35 -27.01 7.08 -6.66
CA GLY A 35 -25.88 7.67 -5.91
C GLY A 35 -24.59 7.81 -6.72
N PHE A 36 -24.49 7.19 -7.91
CA PHE A 36 -23.39 7.39 -8.87
C PHE A 36 -23.87 8.06 -10.16
N ALA A 37 -25.19 8.17 -10.36
CA ALA A 37 -25.74 8.98 -11.43
C ALA A 37 -25.37 10.46 -11.17
N ALA A 38 -24.81 11.11 -12.19
CA ALA A 38 -24.45 12.51 -12.10
C ALA A 38 -25.71 13.36 -11.80
N GLU A 39 -25.79 13.85 -10.59
CA GLU A 39 -26.68 14.94 -10.24
C GLU A 39 -25.85 16.22 -10.36
N GLY A 40 -26.11 17.01 -11.39
CA GLY A 40 -25.38 18.25 -11.65
C GLY A 40 -24.53 18.21 -12.93
N GLU A 41 -23.54 19.11 -13.00
CA GLU A 41 -22.71 19.32 -14.19
C GLU A 41 -21.63 18.26 -14.40
N SER A 42 -21.27 17.44 -13.39
CA SER A 42 -20.17 16.46 -13.45
C SER A 42 -20.62 15.10 -13.99
N LYS A 43 -19.98 14.64 -15.04
CA LYS A 43 -20.25 13.35 -15.66
C LYS A 43 -19.30 12.28 -15.14
N PHE A 44 -19.85 11.26 -14.48
CA PHE A 44 -19.14 10.07 -14.05
C PHE A 44 -19.16 8.98 -15.13
N THR A 45 -18.02 8.39 -15.46
CA THR A 45 -17.90 7.31 -16.44
C THR A 45 -16.94 6.25 -15.94
N SER A 46 -17.36 4.97 -15.97
CA SER A 46 -16.51 3.84 -15.58
C SER A 46 -15.41 3.59 -16.62
N THR A 47 -14.23 3.22 -16.16
CA THR A 47 -13.07 2.96 -17.01
C THR A 47 -12.24 1.79 -16.46
N VAL A 48 -11.12 1.50 -17.11
CA VAL A 48 -10.15 0.52 -16.64
C VAL A 48 -9.35 1.11 -15.49
N SER A 49 -9.30 0.42 -14.35
CA SER A 49 -8.37 0.76 -13.28
C SER A 49 -7.04 0.04 -13.46
N GLN A 50 -5.96 0.73 -13.14
CA GLN A 50 -4.60 0.19 -13.17
C GLN A 50 -3.86 0.62 -11.91
N SER A 51 -3.09 -0.30 -11.33
CA SER A 51 -2.29 -0.06 -10.15
C SER A 51 -0.88 -0.60 -10.37
N PHE A 52 0.11 0.25 -10.17
CA PHE A 52 1.53 -0.09 -10.18
C PHE A 52 2.09 0.19 -8.79
N ARG A 53 2.69 -0.81 -8.19
CA ARG A 53 3.26 -0.70 -6.85
C ARG A 53 4.65 -1.31 -6.84
N ALA A 54 5.62 -0.58 -6.29
CA ALA A 54 6.96 -1.08 -6.06
C ALA A 54 7.34 -0.86 -4.60
N GLY A 55 7.94 -1.87 -3.98
CA GLY A 55 8.33 -1.85 -2.59
C GLY A 55 9.72 -2.41 -2.39
N PHE A 56 10.41 -1.89 -1.39
CA PHE A 56 11.71 -2.35 -0.95
C PHE A 56 11.76 -2.41 0.57
N GLU A 57 12.23 -3.53 1.09
CA GLU A 57 12.48 -3.74 2.52
C GLU A 57 13.94 -4.13 2.73
N ILE A 58 14.56 -3.57 3.76
CA ILE A 58 15.90 -3.95 4.22
C ILE A 58 15.93 -4.13 5.73
N VAL A 59 16.52 -5.25 6.17
CA VAL A 59 16.86 -5.52 7.56
C VAL A 59 18.36 -5.72 7.62
N PRO A 60 19.14 -4.74 8.10
CA PRO A 60 20.60 -4.79 8.04
C PRO A 60 21.19 -6.03 8.72
N ASN A 61 20.77 -6.33 9.93
CA ASN A 61 21.15 -7.55 10.64
C ASN A 61 20.12 -7.91 11.72
N ARG A 62 19.27 -8.90 11.44
CA ARG A 62 18.20 -9.34 12.35
C ARG A 62 18.70 -9.86 13.71
N ASN A 63 19.89 -10.42 13.74
CA ASN A 63 20.47 -11.09 14.93
C ASN A 63 21.56 -10.23 15.63
N ASP A 64 21.67 -8.94 15.31
CA ASP A 64 22.66 -8.07 15.94
C ASP A 64 22.30 -7.86 17.42
N ILE A 65 23.25 -8.19 18.33
CA ILE A 65 23.07 -8.07 19.78
C ILE A 65 23.47 -6.65 20.24
N ARG A 66 24.38 -6.01 19.52
CA ARG A 66 24.99 -4.74 19.94
C ARG A 66 24.17 -3.50 19.52
N TYR A 67 23.61 -3.51 18.31
CA TYR A 67 22.94 -2.36 17.74
C TYR A 67 21.47 -2.65 17.42
N TYR A 68 20.57 -2.07 18.20
CA TYR A 68 19.12 -2.27 18.06
C TYR A 68 18.61 -1.86 16.69
N PHE A 69 19.03 -0.73 16.14
CA PHE A 69 18.58 -0.24 14.84
C PHE A 69 18.95 -1.16 13.66
N LYS A 70 19.94 -2.02 13.79
CA LYS A 70 20.26 -3.02 12.76
C LYS A 70 19.24 -4.14 12.68
N LYS A 71 18.44 -4.37 13.74
CA LYS A 71 17.35 -5.34 13.75
C LYS A 71 16.05 -4.80 13.16
N CYS A 72 15.93 -3.49 13.03
CA CYS A 72 14.76 -2.84 12.49
C CYS A 72 14.61 -3.14 11.00
N ALA A 73 13.36 -3.33 10.55
CA ALA A 73 13.04 -3.41 9.14
C ALA A 73 12.70 -2.01 8.62
N TYR A 74 13.41 -1.57 7.61
CA TYR A 74 13.17 -0.31 6.91
C TYR A 74 12.48 -0.60 5.60
N ARG A 75 11.40 0.13 5.31
CA ARG A 75 10.59 -0.05 4.12
C ARG A 75 10.44 1.26 3.37
N ALA A 76 10.50 1.18 2.06
CA ALA A 76 10.16 2.26 1.17
C ALA A 76 9.33 1.71 0.01
N GLY A 77 8.35 2.48 -0.43
CA GLY A 77 7.49 2.07 -1.53
C GLY A 77 6.97 3.25 -2.31
N VAL A 78 6.64 3.00 -3.56
CA VAL A 78 5.98 3.95 -4.45
C VAL A 78 4.76 3.29 -5.06
N TYR A 79 3.72 4.06 -5.29
CA TYR A 79 2.54 3.57 -5.98
C TYR A 79 1.98 4.61 -6.94
N TYR A 80 1.43 4.10 -8.02
CA TYR A 80 0.65 4.84 -8.99
C TYR A 80 -0.63 4.08 -9.25
N ASP A 81 -1.76 4.69 -8.89
CA ASP A 81 -3.08 4.10 -9.05
C ASP A 81 -3.92 4.98 -9.98
N GLN A 82 -4.49 4.38 -11.03
CA GLN A 82 -5.53 4.98 -11.85
C GLN A 82 -6.87 4.47 -11.37
N ALA A 83 -7.77 5.40 -10.99
CA ALA A 83 -9.11 5.04 -10.51
C ALA A 83 -9.94 4.35 -11.61
N TYR A 84 -10.92 3.58 -11.19
CA TYR A 84 -11.89 2.90 -12.06
C TYR A 84 -12.92 3.83 -12.71
N TYR A 85 -12.85 5.13 -12.43
CA TYR A 85 -13.79 6.14 -12.91
C TYR A 85 -13.07 7.34 -13.50
N LYS A 86 -13.77 8.01 -14.40
CA LYS A 86 -13.43 9.32 -14.95
C LYS A 86 -14.45 10.34 -14.49
N LEU A 87 -13.99 11.55 -14.23
CA LEU A 87 -14.84 12.72 -14.00
C LEU A 87 -14.67 13.67 -15.18
N ASP A 88 -15.77 14.03 -15.82
CA ASP A 88 -15.81 14.90 -17.00
C ASP A 88 -14.81 14.49 -18.10
N GLY A 89 -14.70 13.16 -18.33
CA GLY A 89 -13.78 12.57 -19.29
C GLY A 89 -12.32 12.47 -18.84
N ASN A 90 -11.98 12.97 -17.65
CA ASN A 90 -10.60 12.99 -17.12
C ASN A 90 -10.35 11.81 -16.17
N ASN A 91 -9.20 11.15 -16.32
CA ASN A 91 -8.78 10.09 -15.41
C ASN A 91 -8.38 10.68 -14.05
N VAL A 92 -8.79 10.02 -12.99
CA VAL A 92 -8.36 10.33 -11.62
C VAL A 92 -7.20 9.41 -11.26
N ASN A 93 -6.00 9.96 -11.16
CA ASN A 93 -4.78 9.23 -10.84
C ASN A 93 -4.30 9.59 -9.45
N SER A 94 -3.72 8.63 -8.75
CA SER A 94 -3.06 8.83 -7.47
C SER A 94 -1.61 8.41 -7.58
N LEU A 95 -0.72 9.21 -7.02
CA LEU A 95 0.71 8.92 -6.92
C LEU A 95 1.15 9.18 -5.49
N GLY A 96 1.88 8.24 -4.89
CA GLY A 96 2.38 8.41 -3.55
C GLY A 96 3.67 7.67 -3.26
N LEU A 97 4.28 8.08 -2.15
CA LEU A 97 5.49 7.50 -1.57
C LEU A 97 5.17 7.04 -0.14
N THR A 98 5.58 5.84 0.18
CA THR A 98 5.46 5.27 1.53
C THR A 98 6.82 5.03 2.13
N LEU A 99 6.98 5.37 3.40
CA LEU A 99 8.16 5.05 4.21
C LEU A 99 7.70 4.37 5.48
N GLY A 100 8.44 3.37 5.95
CA GLY A 100 8.09 2.65 7.15
C GLY A 100 9.29 2.08 7.88
N ILE A 101 9.13 1.93 9.19
CA ILE A 101 10.08 1.25 10.05
C ILE A 101 9.31 0.28 10.95
N THR A 102 9.84 -0.93 11.10
CA THR A 102 9.34 -1.89 12.09
C THR A 102 10.41 -2.13 13.13
N LEU A 103 10.04 -1.84 14.38
CA LEU A 103 10.87 -1.99 15.57
C LEU A 103 10.54 -3.33 16.22
N PRO A 104 11.47 -4.29 16.33
CA PRO A 104 11.23 -5.54 17.05
C PRO A 104 11.09 -5.28 18.55
N VAL A 105 9.94 -5.65 19.13
CA VAL A 105 9.63 -5.47 20.55
C VAL A 105 9.50 -6.85 21.21
N PHE A 106 10.17 -7.08 22.34
CA PHE A 106 10.12 -8.27 23.20
C PHE A 106 10.62 -9.61 22.62
N ARG A 107 10.36 -9.95 21.38
CA ARG A 107 10.86 -11.16 20.70
C ARG A 107 10.89 -10.94 19.20
N LEU A 108 11.57 -11.80 18.45
CA LEU A 108 11.77 -11.67 17.00
C LEU A 108 10.46 -11.59 16.17
N TYR A 109 9.33 -11.96 16.75
CA TYR A 109 8.04 -12.01 16.06
C TYR A 109 7.09 -10.89 16.44
N ASN A 110 7.38 -10.12 17.51
CA ASN A 110 6.56 -8.98 17.94
C ASN A 110 7.20 -7.68 17.47
N GLY A 111 6.42 -6.78 16.94
CA GLY A 111 6.94 -5.54 16.39
C GLY A 111 5.96 -4.38 16.45
N LEU A 112 6.51 -3.19 16.64
CA LEU A 112 5.85 -1.92 16.45
C LEU A 112 6.23 -1.40 15.07
N SER A 113 5.25 -1.20 14.20
CA SER A 113 5.42 -0.65 12.87
C SER A 113 4.94 0.79 12.84
N LEU A 114 5.79 1.68 12.34
CA LEU A 114 5.47 3.08 12.09
C LEU A 114 5.61 3.34 10.60
N GLY A 115 4.65 4.01 10.00
CA GLY A 115 4.64 4.31 8.59
C GLY A 115 4.13 5.71 8.29
N VAL A 116 4.62 6.26 7.19
CA VAL A 116 4.16 7.52 6.61
C VAL A 116 3.86 7.28 5.14
N ASP A 117 2.69 7.72 4.69
CA ASP A 117 2.26 7.71 3.30
C ASP A 117 1.98 9.14 2.88
N VAL A 118 2.73 9.65 1.92
CA VAL A 118 2.51 10.97 1.33
C VAL A 118 2.19 10.82 -0.14
N GLY A 119 1.11 11.44 -0.57
CA GLY A 119 0.66 11.30 -1.94
C GLY A 119 -0.19 12.47 -2.41
N GLN A 120 -0.51 12.39 -3.69
CA GLN A 120 -1.45 13.28 -4.33
C GLN A 120 -2.45 12.49 -5.15
N ARG A 121 -3.69 12.97 -5.17
CA ARG A 121 -4.77 12.42 -5.98
C ARG A 121 -5.29 13.48 -6.92
N ALA A 122 -5.68 13.07 -8.12
CA ALA A 122 -6.17 13.89 -9.22
C ALA A 122 -5.16 14.92 -9.72
N SER A 123 -5.58 15.75 -10.64
CA SER A 123 -4.76 16.79 -11.28
C SER A 123 -5.52 18.11 -11.26
N ALA A 124 -4.83 19.22 -11.09
CA ALA A 124 -5.42 20.56 -11.18
C ALA A 124 -5.78 20.99 -12.62
N ARG A 125 -5.74 20.08 -13.60
CA ARG A 125 -6.18 20.32 -14.97
C ARG A 125 -7.69 20.07 -15.10
N ASN A 126 -8.34 20.78 -16.02
CA ASN A 126 -9.75 20.61 -16.39
C ASN A 126 -10.71 20.68 -15.19
N ASN A 127 -10.60 21.74 -14.39
CA ASN A 127 -11.48 22.03 -13.26
C ASN A 127 -11.52 20.95 -12.16
N MET A 128 -10.51 20.05 -12.11
CA MET A 128 -10.39 19.06 -11.02
C MET A 128 -9.57 19.61 -9.85
N ILE A 129 -9.95 19.19 -8.65
CA ILE A 129 -9.23 19.54 -7.42
C ILE A 129 -8.08 18.56 -7.21
N ARG A 130 -6.87 19.07 -7.02
CA ARG A 130 -5.73 18.26 -6.60
C ARG A 130 -5.74 18.13 -5.09
N GLU A 131 -5.85 16.92 -4.61
CA GLU A 131 -5.70 16.59 -3.18
C GLU A 131 -4.28 16.15 -2.90
N ARG A 132 -3.68 16.71 -1.86
CA ARG A 132 -2.43 16.20 -1.27
C ARG A 132 -2.74 15.68 0.12
N TYR A 133 -2.17 14.54 0.47
CA TYR A 133 -2.39 13.95 1.77
C TYR A 133 -1.10 13.40 2.37
N ALA A 134 -1.08 13.36 3.70
CA ALA A 134 -0.11 12.64 4.48
C ALA A 134 -0.86 11.78 5.50
N LYS A 135 -0.55 10.48 5.53
CA LYS A 135 -1.14 9.53 6.49
C LYS A 135 -0.04 8.98 7.38
N PHE A 136 -0.30 8.91 8.66
CA PHE A 136 0.54 8.23 9.62
C PHE A 136 -0.13 6.91 10.01
N VAL A 137 0.65 5.84 10.00
CA VAL A 137 0.18 4.50 10.31
C VAL A 137 0.99 3.95 11.47
N ILE A 138 0.30 3.46 12.50
CA ILE A 138 0.90 2.76 13.63
C ILE A 138 0.30 1.37 13.65
N GLY A 139 1.13 0.35 13.61
CA GLY A 139 0.72 -1.05 13.63
C GLY A 139 1.44 -1.83 14.71
N PHE A 140 0.70 -2.69 15.41
CA PHE A 140 1.26 -3.63 16.38
C PHE A 140 1.12 -5.04 15.83
N ASN A 141 2.24 -5.76 15.78
CA ASN A 141 2.25 -7.18 15.45
C ASN A 141 2.58 -7.95 16.72
N ILE A 142 1.62 -8.76 17.17
CA ILE A 142 1.74 -9.60 18.37
C ILE A 142 1.60 -11.05 17.94
N HIS A 143 2.65 -11.83 18.20
CA HIS A 143 2.66 -13.26 17.97
C HIS A 143 2.98 -13.98 19.27
N ASP A 144 2.13 -14.91 19.69
CA ASP A 144 2.36 -15.77 20.84
C ASP A 144 1.97 -17.22 20.53
N LEU A 145 2.61 -18.15 21.22
CA LEU A 145 2.36 -19.59 21.11
C LEU A 145 1.35 -20.00 22.19
N TRP A 146 0.08 -20.06 21.82
CA TRP A 146 -1.04 -20.34 22.71
C TRP A 146 -1.05 -21.86 22.97
N PHE A 147 -0.96 -22.75 23.10
CA PHE A 147 -1.06 -24.21 23.32
C PHE A 147 0.29 -24.93 23.36
N ARG A 148 1.20 -24.43 24.15
CA ARG A 148 2.42 -25.22 24.41
C ARG A 148 2.13 -26.27 25.45
N LYS A 149 2.18 -27.55 25.06
CA LYS A 149 2.10 -28.65 25.99
C LYS A 149 3.33 -28.62 26.93
N VAL A 150 3.10 -28.44 28.23
CA VAL A 150 4.17 -28.49 29.24
C VAL A 150 4.60 -29.93 29.36
N GLN A 151 5.82 -30.25 28.96
CA GLN A 151 6.42 -31.57 29.27
C GLN A 151 7.03 -31.48 30.67
N TYR A 152 6.41 -32.17 31.61
CA TYR A 152 7.02 -32.42 32.90
C TYR A 152 8.04 -33.57 32.71
N GLN A 153 9.31 -33.30 32.99
CA GLN A 153 10.35 -34.30 33.21
C GLN A 153 10.34 -34.73 34.68
#